data_a5b9b5afa87943665d1a790e75adc9a9
#
_entry.id   a5b9b5afa87943665d1a790e75adc9a9
#
_cell.length_a   1.000
_cell.length_b   1.000
_cell.length_c   1.000
_cell.angle_alpha   90.00
_cell.angle_beta   90.00
_cell.angle_gamma   90.00
#
_symmetry.space_group_name_H-M   'P 1'
#
loop_
_entity.id
_entity.type
_entity.pdbx_description
1 polymer ?
#
loop_
_entity_poly.entity_id
_entity_poly.type
_entity_poly.pdbx_seq_one_letter_code
_entity_poly.pdbx_strand_id
1 'polypeptide(L)'
;MNIVGYGGGTDSTAMLVGLWQHHVPVDLILFADPGAEQPHTYHYLRIMDQWLREHGMPGITRVWYTDRQGQRLTLEQECLRSASLPSIAYGWKKCSLKHKVAPQEKFCAHYPPCQNAWARGENVVKLIGYDAGEEKRRLGALPHDLADRKYQKAYPLMEWGWDRNRCIQEIQNAGLPLPGKSSCFF
;
A
#
# COMPACT_ATOMS: atom_id res chain seq x y z
N MET A 1 14.33 6.07 -6.47
CA MET A 1 13.66 6.06 -5.15
C MET A 1 12.50 5.08 -5.21
N ASN A 2 12.44 4.12 -4.27
CA ASN A 2 11.44 3.05 -4.24
C ASN A 2 10.47 3.24 -3.07
N ILE A 3 9.17 3.33 -3.37
CA ILE A 3 8.10 3.48 -2.38
C ILE A 3 7.19 2.25 -2.45
N VAL A 4 6.88 1.70 -1.30
CA VAL A 4 5.92 0.60 -1.15
C VAL A 4 4.59 1.12 -0.64
N GLY A 5 3.50 0.86 -1.35
CA GLY A 5 2.14 1.00 -0.84
C GLY A 5 1.74 -0.28 -0.08
N TYR A 6 1.88 -0.26 1.25
CA TYR A 6 1.58 -1.40 2.10
C TYR A 6 0.10 -1.44 2.49
N GLY A 7 -0.58 -2.52 2.18
CA GLY A 7 -2.02 -2.68 2.47
C GLY A 7 -2.31 -3.55 3.71
N GLY A 8 -1.31 -4.13 4.35
CA GLY A 8 -1.49 -5.05 5.49
C GLY A 8 -2.05 -6.42 5.12
N GLY A 9 -2.14 -6.76 3.85
CA GLY A 9 -2.59 -8.05 3.35
C GLY A 9 -1.43 -8.95 2.89
N THR A 10 -1.75 -10.20 2.51
CA THR A 10 -0.77 -11.22 2.15
C THR A 10 0.20 -10.75 1.06
N ASP A 11 -0.31 -10.25 -0.07
CA ASP A 11 0.53 -9.95 -1.23
C ASP A 11 1.50 -8.80 -0.94
N SER A 12 1.03 -7.73 -0.29
CA SER A 12 1.90 -6.61 0.10
C SER A 12 2.91 -7.01 1.19
N THR A 13 2.58 -7.96 2.07
CA THR A 13 3.52 -8.52 3.06
C THR A 13 4.56 -9.38 2.38
N ALA A 14 4.15 -10.32 1.50
CA ALA A 14 5.07 -11.15 0.74
C ALA A 14 6.00 -10.32 -0.12
N MET A 15 5.50 -9.23 -0.73
CA MET A 15 6.33 -8.31 -1.50
C MET A 15 7.43 -7.69 -0.64
N LEU A 16 7.13 -7.24 0.58
CA LEU A 16 8.15 -6.69 1.49
C LEU A 16 9.20 -7.75 1.87
N VAL A 17 8.77 -8.98 2.14
CA VAL A 17 9.68 -10.11 2.40
C VAL A 17 10.56 -10.37 1.19
N GLY A 18 9.99 -10.45 -0.01
CA GLY A 18 10.74 -10.67 -1.25
C GLY A 18 11.71 -9.53 -1.57
N LEU A 19 11.31 -8.27 -1.35
CA LEU A 19 12.21 -7.13 -1.53
C LEU A 19 13.45 -7.23 -0.62
N TRP A 20 13.25 -7.64 0.63
CA TRP A 20 14.36 -7.91 1.54
C TRP A 20 15.24 -9.08 1.06
N GLN A 21 14.65 -10.22 0.69
CA GLN A 21 15.37 -11.40 0.20
C GLN A 21 16.20 -11.12 -1.05
N HIS A 22 15.65 -10.33 -1.97
CA HIS A 22 16.30 -9.94 -3.22
C HIS A 22 17.20 -8.70 -3.09
N HIS A 23 17.39 -8.17 -1.87
CA HIS A 23 18.18 -6.97 -1.60
C HIS A 23 17.76 -5.75 -2.43
N VAL A 24 16.48 -5.65 -2.76
CA VAL A 24 15.92 -4.47 -3.46
C VAL A 24 15.78 -3.33 -2.46
N PRO A 25 16.42 -2.18 -2.69
CA PRO A 25 16.34 -1.06 -1.75
C PRO A 25 14.91 -0.52 -1.68
N VAL A 26 14.44 -0.26 -0.47
CA VAL A 26 13.15 0.37 -0.18
C VAL A 26 13.42 1.65 0.61
N ASP A 27 12.95 2.79 0.10
CA ASP A 27 13.18 4.09 0.74
C ASP A 27 12.02 4.52 1.64
N LEU A 28 10.80 4.06 1.34
CA LEU A 28 9.59 4.46 2.08
C LEU A 28 8.52 3.38 1.98
N ILE A 29 7.90 3.08 3.12
CA ILE A 29 6.74 2.17 3.21
C ILE A 29 5.55 2.97 3.75
N LEU A 30 4.50 3.11 2.95
CA LEU A 30 3.30 3.88 3.28
C LEU A 30 2.11 2.95 3.56
N PHE A 31 1.49 3.12 4.71
CA PHE A 31 0.18 2.55 5.01
C PHE A 31 -0.86 3.67 5.10
N ALA A 32 -1.79 3.68 4.16
CA ALA A 32 -2.92 4.62 4.20
C ALA A 32 -4.01 4.04 5.10
N ASP A 33 -4.20 4.69 6.25
CA ASP A 33 -5.15 4.27 7.29
C ASP A 33 -6.51 4.94 7.10
N PRO A 34 -7.55 4.21 6.66
CA PRO A 34 -8.90 4.76 6.54
C PRO A 34 -9.61 4.91 7.89
N GLY A 35 -9.01 4.43 9.00
CA GLY A 35 -9.64 4.40 10.33
C GLY A 35 -10.80 3.40 10.44
N ALA A 36 -10.87 2.43 9.53
CA ALA A 36 -11.96 1.46 9.42
C ALA A 36 -11.44 0.09 8.92
N GLU A 37 -10.16 -0.20 9.09
CA GLU A 37 -9.62 -1.53 8.80
C GLU A 37 -10.00 -2.52 9.92
N GLN A 38 -10.00 -3.79 9.58
CA GLN A 38 -10.21 -4.86 10.57
C GLN A 38 -9.19 -4.77 11.72
N PRO A 39 -9.58 -5.05 12.98
CA PRO A 39 -8.66 -4.97 14.12
C PRO A 39 -7.38 -5.79 13.96
N HIS A 40 -7.45 -6.96 13.34
CA HIS A 40 -6.28 -7.80 13.09
C HIS A 40 -5.28 -7.13 12.12
N THR A 41 -5.74 -6.28 11.18
CA THR A 41 -4.85 -5.51 10.31
C THR A 41 -3.98 -4.56 11.13
N TYR A 42 -4.57 -3.82 12.07
CA TYR A 42 -3.82 -2.93 12.95
C TYR A 42 -2.84 -3.67 13.87
N HIS A 43 -3.21 -4.87 14.33
CA HIS A 43 -2.30 -5.72 15.08
C HIS A 43 -1.13 -6.17 14.21
N TYR A 44 -1.41 -6.61 12.99
CA TYR A 44 -0.39 -7.09 12.07
C TYR A 44 0.59 -6.01 11.63
N LEU A 45 0.14 -4.75 11.51
CA LEU A 45 1.02 -3.62 11.23
C LEU A 45 2.17 -3.50 12.24
N ARG A 46 1.92 -3.78 13.52
CA ARG A 46 2.94 -3.72 14.56
C ARG A 46 3.97 -4.84 14.39
N ILE A 47 3.50 -6.06 14.11
CA ILE A 47 4.37 -7.21 13.84
C ILE A 47 5.26 -6.91 12.64
N MET A 48 4.67 -6.42 11.56
CA MET A 48 5.42 -6.13 10.34
C MET A 48 6.40 -4.97 10.50
N ASP A 49 6.02 -3.89 11.21
CA ASP A 49 6.92 -2.76 11.47
C ASP A 49 8.14 -3.20 12.30
N GLN A 50 7.95 -4.06 13.28
CA GLN A 50 9.04 -4.64 14.06
C GLN A 50 9.95 -5.48 13.16
N TRP A 51 9.39 -6.41 12.40
CA TRP A 51 10.15 -7.27 11.48
C TRP A 51 10.98 -6.46 10.48
N LEU A 52 10.39 -5.42 9.87
CA LEU A 52 11.10 -4.55 8.94
C LEU A 52 12.32 -3.90 9.57
N ARG A 53 12.18 -3.35 10.78
CA ARG A 53 13.29 -2.69 11.50
C ARG A 53 14.39 -3.67 11.88
N GLU A 54 14.03 -4.87 12.32
CA GLU A 54 14.98 -5.94 12.65
C GLU A 54 15.78 -6.40 11.42
N HIS A 55 15.22 -6.22 10.22
CA HIS A 55 15.86 -6.57 8.95
C HIS A 55 16.49 -5.36 8.22
N GLY A 56 16.66 -4.23 8.92
CA GLY A 56 17.31 -3.04 8.37
C GLY A 56 16.50 -2.29 7.31
N MET A 57 15.20 -2.56 7.23
CA MET A 57 14.28 -1.88 6.31
C MET A 57 13.61 -0.67 6.98
N PRO A 58 13.08 0.30 6.19
CA PRO A 58 12.29 1.39 6.74
C PRO A 58 11.07 0.88 7.49
N GLY A 59 10.71 1.53 8.60
CA GLY A 59 9.45 1.28 9.28
C GLY A 59 8.24 1.81 8.49
N ILE A 60 7.05 1.40 8.91
CA ILE A 60 5.79 1.76 8.25
C ILE A 60 5.39 3.19 8.61
N THR A 61 5.33 4.06 7.62
CA THR A 61 4.78 5.42 7.77
C THR A 61 3.28 5.39 7.54
N ARG A 62 2.51 5.77 8.57
CA ARG A 62 1.05 5.86 8.47
C ARG A 62 0.61 7.21 7.93
N VAL A 63 -0.30 7.19 6.96
CA VAL A 63 -0.92 8.38 6.38
C VAL A 63 -2.45 8.22 6.40
N TRP A 64 -3.18 9.31 6.43
CA TRP A 64 -4.64 9.31 6.50
C TRP A 64 -5.24 10.48 5.73
N TYR A 65 -6.50 10.35 5.40
CA TYR A 65 -7.24 11.42 4.77
C TYR A 65 -7.51 12.57 5.76
N THR A 66 -7.25 13.78 5.31
CA THR A 66 -7.62 15.01 6.02
C THR A 66 -8.65 15.80 5.21
N ASP A 67 -9.65 16.34 5.87
CA ASP A 67 -10.64 17.22 5.26
C ASP A 67 -10.04 18.59 4.87
N ARG A 68 -10.90 19.52 4.42
CA ARG A 68 -10.48 20.86 4.02
C ARG A 68 -9.97 21.71 5.19
N GLN A 69 -10.37 21.39 6.40
CA GLN A 69 -9.91 22.01 7.65
C GLN A 69 -8.62 21.40 8.19
N GLY A 70 -8.06 20.39 7.50
CA GLY A 70 -6.85 19.68 7.92
C GLY A 70 -7.10 18.63 9.01
N GLN A 71 -8.35 18.37 9.39
CA GLN A 71 -8.69 17.37 10.40
C GLN A 71 -8.74 15.98 9.79
N ARG A 72 -8.25 14.98 10.53
CA ARG A 72 -8.37 13.59 10.13
C ARG A 72 -9.84 13.20 10.04
N LEU A 73 -10.24 12.64 8.90
CA LEU A 73 -11.58 12.11 8.66
C LEU A 73 -11.46 10.62 8.32
N THR A 74 -12.04 9.77 9.18
CA THR A 74 -12.07 8.33 8.93
C THR A 74 -13.20 7.96 7.96
N LEU A 75 -13.09 6.80 7.32
CA LEU A 75 -14.15 6.28 6.45
C LEU A 75 -15.46 6.08 7.22
N GLU A 76 -15.38 5.60 8.46
CA GLU A 76 -16.55 5.45 9.34
C GLU A 76 -17.24 6.78 9.60
N GLN A 77 -16.47 7.80 10.02
CA GLN A 77 -17.02 9.15 10.25
C GLN A 77 -17.65 9.74 8.99
N GLU A 78 -17.05 9.49 7.82
CA GLU A 78 -17.63 9.93 6.55
C GLU A 78 -18.97 9.24 6.27
N CYS A 79 -19.04 7.93 6.45
CA CYS A 79 -20.27 7.15 6.27
C CYS A 79 -21.38 7.60 7.22
N LEU A 80 -21.05 7.86 8.50
CA LEU A 80 -22.01 8.38 9.48
C LEU A 80 -22.50 9.77 9.11
N ARG A 81 -21.60 10.68 8.70
CA ARG A 81 -21.97 12.06 8.29
C ARG A 81 -22.88 12.08 7.04
N SER A 82 -22.67 11.15 6.12
CA SER A 82 -23.42 11.05 4.86
C SER A 82 -24.62 10.12 4.94
N ALA A 83 -24.84 9.45 6.08
CA ALA A 83 -25.85 8.41 6.27
C ALA A 83 -25.83 7.37 5.13
N SER A 84 -24.65 6.98 4.66
CA SER A 84 -24.46 6.08 3.54
C SER A 84 -23.33 5.08 3.78
N LEU A 85 -23.43 3.90 3.17
CA LEU A 85 -22.35 2.92 3.16
C LEU A 85 -21.17 3.38 2.30
N PRO A 86 -19.96 2.81 2.51
CA PRO A 86 -18.83 3.07 1.63
C PRO A 86 -19.16 2.78 0.17
N SER A 87 -18.61 3.55 -0.75
CA SER A 87 -18.90 3.43 -2.19
C SER A 87 -18.65 2.04 -2.77
N ILE A 88 -17.84 1.22 -2.11
CA ILE A 88 -17.59 -0.18 -2.51
C ILE A 88 -18.85 -1.05 -2.38
N ALA A 89 -19.74 -0.75 -1.45
CA ALA A 89 -21.02 -1.44 -1.30
C ALA A 89 -21.92 -1.27 -2.54
N TYR A 90 -21.67 -0.24 -3.33
CA TYR A 90 -22.37 0.07 -4.58
C TYR A 90 -21.52 -0.22 -5.84
N GLY A 91 -20.43 -1.00 -5.69
CA GLY A 91 -19.52 -1.35 -6.80
C GLY A 91 -18.52 -0.25 -7.20
N TRP A 92 -18.47 0.87 -6.49
CA TRP A 92 -17.56 1.97 -6.80
C TRP A 92 -16.33 1.96 -5.88
N LYS A 93 -15.19 2.43 -6.37
CA LYS A 93 -13.92 2.48 -5.61
C LYS A 93 -13.58 3.89 -5.07
N LYS A 94 -14.55 4.80 -4.98
CA LYS A 94 -14.33 6.17 -4.52
C LYS A 94 -13.74 6.26 -3.11
N CYS A 95 -14.21 5.40 -2.18
CA CYS A 95 -13.64 5.32 -0.83
C CYS A 95 -12.15 4.93 -0.85
N SER A 96 -11.77 3.98 -1.70
CA SER A 96 -10.36 3.58 -1.85
C SER A 96 -9.50 4.71 -2.41
N LEU A 97 -9.98 5.41 -3.43
CA LEU A 97 -9.27 6.57 -3.98
C LEU A 97 -9.08 7.67 -2.93
N LYS A 98 -10.14 7.97 -2.16
CA LYS A 98 -10.13 9.05 -1.17
C LYS A 98 -9.31 8.70 0.07
N HIS A 99 -9.49 7.51 0.65
CA HIS A 99 -8.89 7.14 1.93
C HIS A 99 -7.59 6.35 1.81
N LYS A 100 -7.26 5.80 0.63
CA LYS A 100 -6.02 5.03 0.45
C LYS A 100 -5.05 5.69 -0.54
N VAL A 101 -5.52 6.11 -1.71
CA VAL A 101 -4.65 6.70 -2.72
C VAL A 101 -4.29 8.15 -2.39
N ALA A 102 -5.30 9.02 -2.21
CA ALA A 102 -5.08 10.45 -2.01
C ALA A 102 -4.17 10.80 -0.81
N PRO A 103 -4.24 10.13 0.36
CA PRO A 103 -3.31 10.41 1.46
C PRO A 103 -1.86 10.10 1.12
N GLN A 104 -1.60 9.00 0.41
CA GLN A 104 -0.25 8.66 -0.03
C GLN A 104 0.29 9.67 -1.04
N GLU A 105 -0.54 10.08 -2.01
CA GLU A 105 -0.17 11.11 -2.99
C GLU A 105 0.13 12.46 -2.30
N LYS A 106 -0.73 12.86 -1.35
CA LYS A 106 -0.52 14.08 -0.56
C LYS A 106 0.78 14.02 0.24
N PHE A 107 1.06 12.89 0.88
CA PHE A 107 2.31 12.70 1.62
C PHE A 107 3.52 12.81 0.68
N CYS A 108 3.54 12.06 -0.42
CA CYS A 108 4.64 12.08 -1.38
C CYS A 108 4.87 13.47 -1.98
N ALA A 109 3.79 14.23 -2.24
CA ALA A 109 3.89 15.59 -2.77
C ALA A 109 4.61 16.57 -1.82
N HIS A 110 4.63 16.28 -0.51
CA HIS A 110 5.31 17.09 0.50
C HIS A 110 6.58 16.42 1.06
N TYR A 111 6.92 15.23 0.59
CA TYR A 111 8.10 14.49 1.06
C TYR A 111 9.33 14.93 0.28
N PRO A 112 10.34 15.57 0.93
CA PRO A 112 11.48 16.16 0.24
C PRO A 112 12.21 15.23 -0.71
N PRO A 113 12.47 13.93 -0.40
CA PRO A 113 13.10 13.02 -1.36
C PRO A 113 12.32 12.84 -2.66
N CYS A 114 10.97 12.80 -2.61
CA CYS A 114 10.13 12.74 -3.81
C CYS A 114 10.22 14.04 -4.62
N GLN A 115 10.13 15.19 -3.94
CA GLN A 115 10.24 16.50 -4.58
C GLN A 115 11.59 16.66 -5.29
N ASN A 116 12.67 16.23 -4.64
CA ASN A 116 14.03 16.27 -5.20
C ASN A 116 14.18 15.36 -6.43
N ALA A 117 13.60 14.16 -6.41
CA ALA A 117 13.60 13.26 -7.56
C ALA A 117 12.85 13.91 -8.74
N TRP A 118 11.64 14.41 -8.53
CA TRP A 118 10.87 15.06 -9.59
C TRP A 118 11.52 16.34 -10.12
N ALA A 119 12.15 17.13 -9.25
CA ALA A 119 12.91 18.33 -9.67
C ALA A 119 14.08 17.99 -10.60
N ARG A 120 14.67 16.79 -10.47
CA ARG A 120 15.71 16.27 -11.37
C ARG A 120 15.15 15.56 -12.61
N GLY A 121 13.83 15.52 -12.78
CA GLY A 121 13.18 14.79 -13.87
C GLY A 121 13.19 13.27 -13.70
N GLU A 122 13.45 12.78 -12.48
CA GLU A 122 13.47 11.36 -12.16
C GLU A 122 12.08 10.89 -11.71
N ASN A 123 11.68 9.69 -12.13
CA ASN A 123 10.46 9.07 -11.64
C ASN A 123 10.70 8.40 -10.27
N VAL A 124 9.72 8.52 -9.40
CA VAL A 124 9.66 7.71 -8.17
C VAL A 124 9.02 6.36 -8.52
N VAL A 125 9.65 5.26 -8.12
CA VAL A 125 9.14 3.91 -8.38
C VAL A 125 8.16 3.53 -7.27
N LYS A 126 6.92 3.22 -7.64
CA LYS A 126 5.91 2.62 -6.74
C LYS A 126 5.88 1.11 -6.93
N LEU A 127 6.25 0.39 -5.87
CA LEU A 127 6.20 -1.06 -5.82
C LEU A 127 4.81 -1.50 -5.35
N ILE A 128 4.13 -2.30 -6.18
CA ILE A 128 2.74 -2.69 -6.01
C ILE A 128 2.66 -4.21 -5.86
N GLY A 129 2.07 -4.68 -4.76
CA GLY A 129 1.92 -6.09 -4.43
C GLY A 129 0.71 -6.71 -5.14
N TYR A 130 0.82 -6.94 -6.44
CA TYR A 130 -0.08 -7.83 -7.18
C TYR A 130 0.62 -9.16 -7.37
N ASP A 131 -0.01 -10.26 -6.96
CA ASP A 131 0.53 -11.59 -7.18
C ASP A 131 0.46 -11.99 -8.67
N ALA A 132 1.17 -13.07 -9.05
CA ALA A 132 1.25 -13.51 -10.45
C ALA A 132 -0.11 -13.89 -11.06
N GLY A 133 -1.14 -14.14 -10.24
CA GLY A 133 -2.51 -14.43 -10.70
C GLY A 133 -3.35 -13.19 -11.00
N GLU A 134 -2.87 -11.98 -10.65
CA GLU A 134 -3.62 -10.72 -10.81
C GLU A 134 -3.36 -9.98 -12.14
N GLU A 135 -2.98 -10.69 -13.21
CA GLU A 135 -2.63 -10.09 -14.50
C GLU A 135 -3.75 -9.20 -15.07
N LYS A 136 -5.00 -9.62 -14.96
CA LYS A 136 -6.15 -8.80 -15.41
C LYS A 136 -6.21 -7.45 -14.69
N ARG A 137 -5.86 -7.44 -13.40
CA ARG A 137 -5.82 -6.23 -12.59
C ARG A 137 -4.69 -5.31 -13.02
N ARG A 138 -3.52 -5.86 -13.30
CA ARG A 138 -2.38 -5.12 -13.84
C ARG A 138 -2.70 -4.52 -15.21
N LEU A 139 -3.26 -5.30 -16.13
CA LEU A 139 -3.64 -4.82 -17.46
C LEU A 139 -4.68 -3.69 -17.39
N GLY A 140 -5.64 -3.78 -16.45
CA GLY A 140 -6.60 -2.70 -16.21
C GLY A 140 -5.97 -1.41 -15.65
N ALA A 141 -4.84 -1.51 -14.95
CA ALA A 141 -4.11 -0.35 -14.42
C ALA A 141 -3.18 0.28 -15.48
N LEU A 142 -2.73 -0.48 -16.46
CA LEU A 142 -1.69 -0.11 -17.41
C LEU A 142 -1.89 1.25 -18.11
N PRO A 143 -3.10 1.64 -18.58
CA PRO A 143 -3.28 2.96 -19.20
C PRO A 143 -2.99 4.11 -18.22
N HIS A 144 -3.37 3.95 -16.95
CA HIS A 144 -3.10 4.94 -15.92
C HIS A 144 -1.61 4.98 -15.52
N ASP A 145 -0.97 3.81 -15.49
CA ASP A 145 0.46 3.69 -15.16
C ASP A 145 1.33 4.34 -16.23
N LEU A 146 1.00 4.15 -17.51
CA LEU A 146 1.71 4.76 -18.63
C LEU A 146 1.50 6.28 -18.73
N ALA A 147 0.36 6.78 -18.27
CA ALA A 147 0.06 8.21 -18.25
C ALA A 147 0.67 8.95 -17.04
N ASP A 148 1.14 8.22 -16.03
CA ASP A 148 1.68 8.80 -14.80
C ASP A 148 3.09 9.36 -15.04
N ARG A 149 3.22 10.68 -14.94
CA ARG A 149 4.51 11.37 -15.15
C ARG A 149 5.37 11.48 -13.88
N LYS A 150 4.81 11.16 -12.72
CA LYS A 150 5.49 11.25 -11.42
C LYS A 150 6.00 9.91 -10.94
N TYR A 151 5.30 8.84 -11.28
CA TYR A 151 5.58 7.52 -10.78
C TYR A 151 5.75 6.51 -11.88
N GLN A 152 6.77 5.69 -11.77
CA GLN A 152 6.88 4.43 -12.47
C GLN A 152 6.32 3.33 -11.58
N LYS A 153 5.44 2.48 -12.10
CA LYS A 153 4.92 1.33 -11.34
C LYS A 153 5.78 0.10 -11.63
N ALA A 154 6.07 -0.68 -10.59
CA ALA A 154 6.69 -2.00 -10.70
C ALA A 154 5.87 -3.02 -9.89
N TYR A 155 5.90 -4.26 -10.35
CA TYR A 155 5.09 -5.36 -9.84
C TYR A 155 5.99 -6.55 -9.47
N PRO A 156 6.79 -6.45 -8.39
CA PRO A 156 7.84 -7.42 -8.09
C PRO A 156 7.35 -8.85 -7.98
N LEU A 157 6.20 -9.09 -7.34
CA LEU A 157 5.65 -10.46 -7.20
C LEU A 157 5.36 -11.10 -8.56
N MET A 158 4.88 -10.33 -9.54
CA MET A 158 4.65 -10.81 -10.90
C MET A 158 5.97 -11.10 -11.62
N GLU A 159 6.97 -10.24 -11.45
CA GLU A 159 8.31 -10.41 -12.02
C GLU A 159 9.00 -11.66 -11.46
N TRP A 160 8.80 -11.97 -10.17
CA TRP A 160 9.30 -13.17 -9.52
C TRP A 160 8.43 -14.41 -9.76
N GLY A 161 7.27 -14.28 -10.41
CA GLY A 161 6.32 -15.35 -10.61
C GLY A 161 5.66 -15.87 -9.33
N TRP A 162 5.57 -15.03 -8.29
CA TRP A 162 4.97 -15.42 -7.02
C TRP A 162 3.45 -15.33 -7.09
N ASP A 163 2.83 -16.49 -7.08
CA ASP A 163 1.38 -16.62 -6.91
C ASP A 163 0.99 -16.52 -5.42
N ARG A 164 -0.31 -16.63 -5.16
CA ARG A 164 -0.85 -16.56 -3.80
C ARG A 164 -0.24 -17.59 -2.84
N ASN A 165 -0.02 -18.82 -3.31
CA ASN A 165 0.53 -19.89 -2.49
C ASN A 165 2.00 -19.62 -2.17
N ARG A 166 2.76 -19.19 -3.15
CA ARG A 166 4.15 -18.78 -2.95
C ARG A 166 4.26 -17.59 -1.98
N CYS A 167 3.40 -16.60 -2.11
CA CYS A 167 3.35 -15.47 -1.17
C CYS A 167 3.14 -15.95 0.28
N ILE A 168 2.22 -16.89 0.51
CA ILE A 168 1.96 -17.46 1.83
C ILE A 168 3.21 -18.19 2.36
N GLN A 169 3.86 -19.01 1.53
CA GLN A 169 5.06 -19.74 1.90
C GLN A 169 6.20 -18.80 2.30
N GLU A 170 6.43 -17.74 1.53
CA GLU A 170 7.53 -16.80 1.81
C GLU A 170 7.33 -16.00 3.08
N ILE A 171 6.08 -15.63 3.41
CA ILE A 171 5.77 -15.02 4.70
C ILE A 171 6.10 -15.98 5.86
N GLN A 172 5.70 -17.25 5.74
CA GLN A 172 5.97 -18.26 6.77
C GLN A 172 7.46 -18.57 6.89
N ASN A 173 8.19 -18.68 5.77
CA ASN A 173 9.64 -18.87 5.73
C ASN A 173 10.39 -17.73 6.42
N ALA A 174 9.85 -16.50 6.36
CA ALA A 174 10.39 -15.33 7.05
C ALA A 174 10.06 -15.31 8.56
N GLY A 175 9.42 -16.35 9.10
CA GLY A 175 9.03 -16.44 10.50
C GLY A 175 7.85 -15.55 10.89
N LEU A 176 7.13 -15.00 9.91
CA LEU A 176 5.98 -14.13 10.14
C LEU A 176 4.66 -14.93 10.21
N PRO A 177 3.74 -14.58 11.11
CA PRO A 177 2.38 -15.10 11.03
C PRO A 177 1.69 -14.58 9.76
N LEU A 178 0.72 -15.33 9.25
CA LEU A 178 -0.05 -14.87 8.10
C LEU A 178 -0.93 -13.67 8.48
N PRO A 179 -0.95 -12.61 7.67
CA PRO A 179 -1.92 -11.54 7.85
C PRO A 179 -3.32 -12.06 7.55
N GLY A 180 -4.30 -11.55 8.25
CA GLY A 180 -5.70 -11.74 7.87
C GLY A 180 -6.02 -11.02 6.56
N LYS A 181 -7.24 -11.18 6.07
CA LYS A 181 -7.72 -10.40 4.92
C LYS A 181 -7.79 -8.91 5.30
N SER A 182 -6.92 -8.09 4.71
CA SER A 182 -6.99 -6.64 4.88
C SER A 182 -8.24 -6.10 4.16
N SER A 183 -9.16 -5.56 4.92
CA SER A 183 -10.40 -4.97 4.41
C SER A 183 -10.99 -4.05 5.47
N CYS A 184 -11.82 -3.10 5.03
CA CYS A 184 -12.66 -2.37 5.97
C CYS A 184 -13.67 -3.32 6.62
N PHE A 185 -14.12 -2.99 7.83
CA PHE A 185 -15.08 -3.80 8.60
C PHE A 185 -16.54 -3.59 8.18
N PHE A 186 -16.79 -2.82 7.13
CA PHE A 186 -18.10 -2.64 6.52
C PHE A 186 -18.46 -3.79 5.59
#